data_85100095e3095b2edcacedf03a987037
#
_entry.id   85100095e3095b2edcacedf03a987037
#
_cell.length_a   1.000
_cell.length_b   1.000
_cell.length_c   1.000
_cell.angle_alpha   90.00
_cell.angle_beta   90.00
_cell.angle_gamma   90.00
#
_symmetry.space_group_name_H-M   'P 1'
#
loop_
_entity.id
_entity.type
_entity.pdbx_description
1 polymer ?
#
loop_
_entity_poly.entity_id
_entity_poly.type
_entity_poly.pdbx_seq_one_letter_code
_entity_poly.pdbx_strand_id
1 'polypeptide(L)'
;TYYANLIMQELDERNEPPSKTFEYINRFARFVAEHNGAAYECRVTHVPLTEQVRAVVLEPPFGSNITVLEDAKTRALLVIDSGFRCCARYTLRQLRTIFPDFDERKREMLLTHSDSDHTGLAESMPVIWCSQRTADCFANESLGLPSPREASATGLPYYRLNKLITEYAVPPLNRLRILNTSHGDDEQPISPIGAFLFGDMRFNVLQGNGGHVPGETMLIDPVHRVAFTGDDYINPHNMTPPQKEFDRLAPYLARSVNVDSPRYHAILRAVLAMLDGKGYLIFPGHGGVVQRTEAM
;
A
#
# COMPACT_ATOMS: atom_id res chain seq x y z
N THR A 1 -26.03 4.17 5.06
CA THR A 1 -26.82 5.32 5.56
C THR A 1 -26.17 5.96 6.80
N TYR A 2 -25.78 5.20 7.83
CA TYR A 2 -25.25 5.76 9.09
C TYR A 2 -24.02 6.66 8.88
N TYR A 3 -22.95 6.15 8.25
CA TYR A 3 -21.73 6.94 7.99
C TYR A 3 -21.99 8.10 7.01
N ALA A 4 -22.89 7.93 6.05
CA ALA A 4 -23.27 9.03 5.17
C ALA A 4 -23.93 10.18 5.96
N ASN A 5 -24.79 9.86 6.93
CA ASN A 5 -25.39 10.89 7.78
C ASN A 5 -24.35 11.61 8.65
N LEU A 6 -23.37 10.88 9.20
CA LEU A 6 -22.28 11.50 9.95
C LEU A 6 -21.43 12.43 9.06
N ILE A 7 -21.15 12.02 7.82
CA ILE A 7 -20.43 12.88 6.85
C ILE A 7 -21.24 14.16 6.57
N MET A 8 -22.55 14.05 6.36
CA MET A 8 -23.40 15.22 6.12
C MET A 8 -23.36 16.18 7.31
N GLN A 9 -23.52 15.67 8.53
CA GLN A 9 -23.48 16.48 9.75
C GLN A 9 -22.14 17.22 9.87
N GLU A 10 -21.01 16.53 9.73
CA GLU A 10 -19.67 17.13 9.81
C GLU A 10 -19.45 18.21 8.74
N LEU A 11 -19.95 18.01 7.51
CA LEU A 11 -19.84 18.99 6.45
C LEU A 11 -20.71 20.23 6.73
N ASP A 12 -21.93 20.04 7.22
CA ASP A 12 -22.83 21.13 7.60
C ASP A 12 -22.25 21.97 8.73
N GLU A 13 -21.66 21.35 9.77
CA GLU A 13 -21.01 22.04 10.89
C GLU A 13 -19.78 22.86 10.43
N ARG A 14 -19.16 22.49 9.31
CA ARG A 14 -18.02 23.18 8.70
C ARG A 14 -18.39 24.18 7.62
N ASN A 15 -19.67 24.33 7.30
CA ASN A 15 -20.18 25.09 6.17
C ASN A 15 -19.60 24.64 4.81
N GLU A 16 -19.30 23.33 4.68
CA GLU A 16 -18.86 22.71 3.43
C GLU A 16 -20.09 22.09 2.72
N PRO A 17 -20.31 22.33 1.41
CA PRO A 17 -21.49 21.79 0.72
C PRO A 17 -21.39 20.25 0.57
N PRO A 18 -22.34 19.47 1.14
CA PRO A 18 -22.28 18.01 1.10
C PRO A 18 -22.43 17.43 -0.31
N SER A 19 -23.16 18.13 -1.19
CA SER A 19 -23.48 17.64 -2.54
C SER A 19 -22.24 17.24 -3.35
N LYS A 20 -21.21 18.06 -3.35
CA LYS A 20 -19.95 17.79 -4.07
C LYS A 20 -19.23 16.56 -3.51
N THR A 21 -19.13 16.44 -2.20
CA THR A 21 -18.50 15.28 -1.55
C THR A 21 -19.24 13.99 -1.90
N PHE A 22 -20.58 13.97 -1.81
CA PHE A 22 -21.36 12.80 -2.18
C PHE A 22 -21.34 12.48 -3.68
N GLU A 23 -21.22 13.48 -4.55
CA GLU A 23 -21.00 13.26 -5.97
C GLU A 23 -19.72 12.42 -6.18
N TYR A 24 -18.61 12.80 -5.55
CA TYR A 24 -17.34 12.07 -5.67
C TYR A 24 -17.37 10.68 -5.02
N ILE A 25 -18.05 10.54 -3.85
CA ILE A 25 -18.24 9.23 -3.22
C ILE A 25 -19.05 8.29 -4.14
N ASN A 26 -20.10 8.81 -4.78
CA ASN A 26 -20.89 8.04 -5.74
C ASN A 26 -20.09 7.70 -7.02
N ARG A 27 -19.26 8.62 -7.50
CA ARG A 27 -18.34 8.36 -8.63
C ARG A 27 -17.35 7.27 -8.28
N PHE A 28 -16.78 7.29 -7.07
CA PHE A 28 -15.90 6.24 -6.61
C PHE A 28 -16.58 4.88 -6.54
N ALA A 29 -17.76 4.80 -5.94
CA ALA A 29 -18.49 3.53 -5.85
C ALA A 29 -18.82 2.96 -7.25
N ARG A 30 -19.17 3.83 -8.20
CA ARG A 30 -19.36 3.44 -9.60
C ARG A 30 -18.05 3.00 -10.25
N PHE A 31 -16.98 3.76 -10.05
CA PHE A 31 -15.66 3.42 -10.56
C PHE A 31 -15.20 2.03 -10.10
N VAL A 32 -15.35 1.72 -8.80
CA VAL A 32 -15.06 0.38 -8.25
C VAL A 32 -15.93 -0.68 -8.94
N ALA A 33 -17.23 -0.44 -9.11
CA ALA A 33 -18.12 -1.39 -9.77
C ALA A 33 -17.78 -1.61 -11.26
N GLU A 34 -17.38 -0.56 -11.97
CA GLU A 34 -17.03 -0.61 -13.39
C GLU A 34 -15.69 -1.29 -13.67
N HIS A 35 -14.72 -1.13 -12.75
CA HIS A 35 -13.36 -1.66 -12.90
C HIS A 35 -13.11 -2.95 -12.10
N ASN A 36 -14.12 -3.47 -11.42
CA ASN A 36 -14.08 -4.76 -10.71
C ASN A 36 -14.64 -5.89 -11.59
N GLY A 37 -14.55 -7.10 -11.16
CA GLY A 37 -15.13 -8.24 -11.85
C GLY A 37 -14.35 -8.61 -13.12
N ALA A 38 -15.10 -8.77 -14.23
CA ALA A 38 -14.53 -9.14 -15.51
C ALA A 38 -13.68 -8.02 -16.14
N ALA A 39 -13.93 -6.77 -15.74
CA ALA A 39 -13.20 -5.60 -16.21
C ALA A 39 -11.92 -5.30 -15.40
N TYR A 40 -11.66 -6.08 -14.34
CA TYR A 40 -10.44 -5.92 -13.55
C TYR A 40 -9.23 -6.44 -14.32
N GLU A 41 -8.41 -5.52 -14.79
CA GLU A 41 -7.20 -5.82 -15.56
C GLU A 41 -6.04 -4.96 -15.02
N CYS A 42 -4.93 -5.61 -14.69
CA CYS A 42 -3.71 -4.94 -14.25
C CYS A 42 -2.76 -4.73 -15.43
N ARG A 43 -2.08 -3.58 -15.46
CA ARG A 43 -0.84 -3.48 -16.24
C ARG A 43 0.20 -4.36 -15.57
N VAL A 44 0.85 -5.25 -16.31
CA VAL A 44 1.85 -6.17 -15.78
C VAL A 44 3.22 -5.82 -16.33
N THR A 45 4.19 -5.63 -15.44
CA THR A 45 5.58 -5.34 -15.79
C THR A 45 6.51 -6.37 -15.15
N HIS A 46 7.41 -6.95 -15.94
CA HIS A 46 8.44 -7.89 -15.49
C HIS A 46 9.78 -7.18 -15.41
N VAL A 47 10.45 -7.28 -14.26
CA VAL A 47 11.71 -6.58 -13.99
C VAL A 47 12.73 -7.56 -13.41
N PRO A 48 13.82 -7.88 -14.11
CA PRO A 48 14.92 -8.64 -13.53
C PRO A 48 15.65 -7.77 -12.48
N LEU A 49 15.88 -8.31 -11.29
CA LEU A 49 16.58 -7.62 -10.20
C LEU A 49 18.01 -8.16 -10.04
N THR A 50 18.15 -9.49 -10.03
CA THR A 50 19.42 -10.21 -9.96
C THR A 50 19.37 -11.39 -10.93
N GLU A 51 20.42 -12.23 -10.95
CA GLU A 51 20.37 -13.50 -11.70
C GLU A 51 19.37 -14.50 -11.09
N GLN A 52 19.04 -14.34 -9.79
CA GLN A 52 18.17 -15.25 -9.03
C GLN A 52 16.77 -14.67 -8.81
N VAL A 53 16.64 -13.37 -8.63
CA VAL A 53 15.36 -12.72 -8.26
C VAL A 53 14.84 -11.82 -9.38
N ARG A 54 13.56 -11.98 -9.70
CA ARG A 54 12.82 -11.04 -10.54
C ARG A 54 11.60 -10.48 -9.81
N ALA A 55 11.20 -9.28 -10.18
CA ALA A 55 9.92 -8.69 -9.77
C ALA A 55 8.88 -8.78 -10.89
N VAL A 56 7.65 -9.06 -10.52
CA VAL A 56 6.46 -8.89 -11.37
C VAL A 56 5.56 -7.90 -10.70
N VAL A 57 5.34 -6.76 -11.34
CA VAL A 57 4.50 -5.68 -10.82
C VAL A 57 3.17 -5.71 -11.53
N LEU A 58 2.10 -5.86 -10.77
CA LEU A 58 0.72 -5.70 -11.22
C LEU A 58 0.24 -4.33 -10.75
N GLU A 59 -0.17 -3.51 -11.69
CA GLU A 59 -0.73 -2.19 -11.44
C GLU A 59 -2.24 -2.26 -11.72
N PRO A 60 -3.06 -2.43 -10.67
CA PRO A 60 -4.51 -2.53 -10.82
C PRO A 60 -5.12 -1.19 -11.26
N PRO A 61 -6.37 -1.18 -11.75
CA PRO A 61 -7.04 0.07 -12.12
C PRO A 61 -7.26 1.01 -10.93
N PHE A 62 -7.25 0.50 -9.69
CA PHE A 62 -7.38 1.26 -8.45
C PHE A 62 -6.77 0.49 -7.27
N GLY A 63 -6.36 1.24 -6.22
CA GLY A 63 -5.59 0.73 -5.09
C GLY A 63 -4.10 0.61 -5.38
N SER A 64 -3.36 0.05 -4.43
CA SER A 64 -1.91 -0.04 -4.52
C SER A 64 -1.43 -0.99 -5.63
N ASN A 65 -0.22 -0.81 -6.05
CA ASN A 65 0.52 -1.80 -6.82
C ASN A 65 0.67 -3.10 -6.02
N ILE A 66 0.83 -4.19 -6.74
CA ILE A 66 1.08 -5.52 -6.19
C ILE A 66 2.40 -5.98 -6.78
N THR A 67 3.45 -6.02 -5.96
CA THR A 67 4.74 -6.46 -6.46
C THR A 67 5.05 -7.86 -5.96
N VAL A 68 5.29 -8.79 -6.87
CA VAL A 68 5.67 -10.18 -6.54
C VAL A 68 7.13 -10.38 -6.87
N LEU A 69 7.94 -10.65 -5.85
CA LEU A 69 9.30 -11.14 -6.04
C LEU A 69 9.26 -12.66 -6.19
N GLU A 70 9.94 -13.16 -7.20
CA GLU A 70 10.14 -14.59 -7.43
C GLU A 70 11.62 -14.94 -7.29
N ASP A 71 11.93 -15.90 -6.42
CA ASP A 71 13.24 -16.53 -6.34
C ASP A 71 13.27 -17.73 -7.30
N ALA A 72 14.04 -17.64 -8.36
CA ALA A 72 14.16 -18.68 -9.38
C ALA A 72 14.75 -20.00 -8.83
N LYS A 73 15.58 -19.94 -7.78
CA LYS A 73 16.23 -21.11 -7.20
C LYS A 73 15.29 -21.94 -6.32
N THR A 74 14.52 -21.27 -5.46
CA THR A 74 13.61 -21.94 -4.51
C THR A 74 12.16 -21.96 -4.99
N ARG A 75 11.83 -21.16 -6.02
CA ARG A 75 10.48 -20.88 -6.51
C ARG A 75 9.59 -20.18 -5.47
N ALA A 76 10.16 -19.68 -4.38
CA ALA A 76 9.41 -18.90 -3.40
C ALA A 76 8.91 -17.60 -3.97
N LEU A 77 7.79 -17.12 -3.44
CA LEU A 77 7.17 -15.84 -3.80
C LEU A 77 7.07 -14.95 -2.56
N LEU A 78 7.42 -13.67 -2.72
CA LEU A 78 7.11 -12.62 -1.76
C LEU A 78 6.18 -11.61 -2.42
N VAL A 79 4.98 -11.46 -1.91
CA VAL A 79 3.99 -10.48 -2.38
C VAL A 79 4.11 -9.23 -1.53
N ILE A 80 4.51 -8.11 -2.12
CA ILE A 80 4.59 -6.81 -1.44
C ILE A 80 3.34 -6.03 -1.81
N ASP A 81 2.49 -5.75 -0.83
CA ASP A 81 1.17 -5.15 -0.91
C ASP A 81 0.22 -5.88 -1.88
N SER A 82 -1.07 -5.51 -1.96
CA SER A 82 -2.01 -6.35 -2.69
C SER A 82 -3.32 -5.71 -3.13
N GLY A 83 -3.38 -4.40 -3.27
CA GLY A 83 -4.60 -3.74 -3.70
C GLY A 83 -5.76 -3.85 -2.68
N PHE A 84 -6.96 -3.60 -3.12
CA PHE A 84 -8.18 -3.71 -2.30
C PHE A 84 -8.74 -5.13 -2.22
N ARG A 85 -9.37 -5.46 -1.09
CA ARG A 85 -9.98 -6.78 -0.85
C ARG A 85 -11.13 -7.09 -1.81
N CYS A 86 -11.94 -6.14 -2.21
CA CYS A 86 -13.00 -6.34 -3.19
C CYS A 86 -12.50 -6.87 -4.54
N CYS A 87 -11.22 -6.69 -4.85
CA CYS A 87 -10.56 -7.20 -6.07
C CYS A 87 -9.78 -8.50 -5.86
N ALA A 88 -9.66 -9.00 -4.62
CA ALA A 88 -8.79 -10.12 -4.26
C ALA A 88 -8.96 -11.36 -5.16
N ARG A 89 -10.22 -11.73 -5.48
CA ARG A 89 -10.52 -12.86 -6.36
C ARG A 89 -9.90 -12.72 -7.75
N TYR A 90 -9.93 -11.52 -8.29
CA TYR A 90 -9.45 -11.24 -9.65
C TYR A 90 -7.93 -11.08 -9.67
N THR A 91 -7.36 -10.48 -8.63
CA THR A 91 -5.91 -10.45 -8.40
C THR A 91 -5.34 -11.87 -8.31
N LEU A 92 -5.93 -12.74 -7.51
CA LEU A 92 -5.50 -14.15 -7.42
C LEU A 92 -5.61 -14.88 -8.76
N ARG A 93 -6.66 -14.62 -9.55
CA ARG A 93 -6.77 -15.19 -10.89
C ARG A 93 -5.62 -14.75 -11.80
N GLN A 94 -5.24 -13.47 -11.79
CA GLN A 94 -4.09 -12.97 -12.56
C GLN A 94 -2.77 -13.55 -12.06
N LEU A 95 -2.57 -13.63 -10.74
CA LEU A 95 -1.38 -14.26 -10.16
C LEU A 95 -1.25 -15.73 -10.56
N ARG A 96 -2.34 -16.50 -10.59
CA ARG A 96 -2.37 -17.89 -11.08
C ARG A 96 -2.13 -18.02 -12.57
N THR A 97 -2.44 -16.99 -13.36
CA THR A 97 -2.09 -16.95 -14.78
C THR A 97 -0.60 -16.71 -14.98
N ILE A 98 0.01 -15.82 -14.18
CA ILE A 98 1.43 -15.48 -14.24
C ILE A 98 2.29 -16.60 -13.61
N PHE A 99 1.81 -17.18 -12.52
CA PHE A 99 2.44 -18.27 -11.76
C PHE A 99 1.44 -19.43 -11.66
N PRO A 100 1.41 -20.36 -12.64
CA PRO A 100 0.39 -21.44 -12.67
C PRO A 100 0.37 -22.31 -11.43
N ASP A 101 1.48 -22.41 -10.71
CA ASP A 101 1.66 -23.13 -9.47
C ASP A 101 1.65 -22.23 -8.22
N PHE A 102 1.03 -21.04 -8.31
CA PHE A 102 1.01 -20.04 -7.25
C PHE A 102 0.58 -20.59 -5.88
N ASP A 103 -0.45 -21.42 -5.87
CA ASP A 103 -1.02 -21.97 -4.62
C ASP A 103 -0.15 -23.07 -3.98
N GLU A 104 0.74 -23.68 -4.75
CA GLU A 104 1.64 -24.77 -4.31
C GLU A 104 2.99 -24.24 -3.83
N ARG A 105 3.35 -23.00 -4.22
CA ARG A 105 4.62 -22.39 -3.86
C ARG A 105 4.66 -21.95 -2.40
N LYS A 106 5.85 -21.96 -1.81
CA LYS A 106 6.09 -21.17 -0.61
C LYS A 106 5.83 -19.70 -0.97
N ARG A 107 4.82 -19.09 -0.33
CA ARG A 107 4.47 -17.70 -0.55
C ARG A 107 4.29 -16.98 0.78
N GLU A 108 4.81 -15.80 0.83
CA GLU A 108 4.71 -14.89 1.98
C GLU A 108 4.28 -13.53 1.47
N MET A 109 3.70 -12.73 2.33
CA MET A 109 3.31 -11.35 2.03
C MET A 109 4.11 -10.40 2.91
N LEU A 110 4.41 -9.23 2.38
CA LEU A 110 4.91 -8.10 3.15
C LEU A 110 3.95 -6.92 2.94
N LEU A 111 3.43 -6.40 4.03
CA LEU A 111 2.64 -5.18 4.04
C LEU A 111 3.53 -4.00 4.38
N THR A 112 3.54 -2.99 3.52
CA THR A 112 4.27 -1.76 3.79
C THR A 112 3.60 -0.97 4.92
N HIS A 113 2.26 -0.94 4.95
CA HIS A 113 1.48 -0.24 5.97
C HIS A 113 0.04 -0.78 6.09
N SER A 114 -0.79 -0.11 6.91
CA SER A 114 -2.11 -0.62 7.31
C SER A 114 -3.29 -0.12 6.45
N ASP A 115 -3.06 0.61 5.38
CA ASP A 115 -4.16 1.10 4.55
C ASP A 115 -4.90 -0.02 3.81
N SER A 116 -6.19 0.18 3.63
CA SER A 116 -7.11 -0.84 3.10
C SER A 116 -6.78 -1.30 1.69
N ASP A 117 -6.12 -0.47 0.91
CA ASP A 117 -5.73 -0.79 -0.46
C ASP A 117 -4.36 -1.48 -0.59
N HIS A 118 -3.73 -1.81 0.52
CA HIS A 118 -2.50 -2.61 0.56
C HIS A 118 -2.74 -4.04 1.05
N THR A 119 -3.90 -4.33 1.64
CA THR A 119 -4.18 -5.56 2.40
C THR A 119 -5.05 -6.59 1.67
N GLY A 120 -5.38 -6.37 0.40
CA GLY A 120 -6.42 -7.10 -0.31
C GLY A 120 -6.27 -8.63 -0.32
N LEU A 121 -5.05 -9.16 -0.37
CA LEU A 121 -4.78 -10.61 -0.36
C LEU A 121 -4.43 -11.18 1.01
N ALA A 122 -4.46 -10.40 2.09
CA ALA A 122 -3.97 -10.82 3.40
C ALA A 122 -4.65 -12.13 3.90
N GLU A 123 -5.95 -12.31 3.66
CA GLU A 123 -6.67 -13.56 4.01
C GLU A 123 -6.16 -14.79 3.25
N SER A 124 -5.55 -14.61 2.09
CA SER A 124 -5.06 -15.69 1.23
C SER A 124 -3.61 -16.07 1.50
N MET A 125 -2.90 -15.28 2.33
CA MET A 125 -1.46 -15.46 2.58
C MET A 125 -1.21 -16.23 3.88
N PRO A 126 -0.33 -17.25 3.88
CA PRO A 126 -0.03 -18.02 5.07
C PRO A 126 0.83 -17.27 6.10
N VAL A 127 1.67 -16.34 5.64
CA VAL A 127 2.57 -15.52 6.46
C VAL A 127 2.51 -14.08 5.96
N ILE A 128 2.42 -13.12 6.88
CA ILE A 128 2.32 -11.70 6.58
C ILE A 128 3.35 -10.94 7.41
N TRP A 129 4.35 -10.40 6.76
CA TRP A 129 5.38 -9.55 7.38
C TRP A 129 4.91 -8.10 7.41
N CYS A 130 5.11 -7.43 8.53
CA CYS A 130 4.84 -5.98 8.68
C CYS A 130 5.65 -5.39 9.83
N SER A 131 5.68 -4.06 9.94
CA SER A 131 6.26 -3.40 11.11
C SER A 131 5.41 -3.65 12.36
N GLN A 132 6.01 -3.48 13.54
CA GLN A 132 5.28 -3.57 14.80
C GLN A 132 4.11 -2.58 14.85
N ARG A 133 4.32 -1.34 14.39
CA ARG A 133 3.27 -0.30 14.38
C ARG A 133 2.12 -0.65 13.45
N THR A 134 2.42 -1.22 12.29
CA THR A 134 1.37 -1.72 11.38
C THR A 134 0.58 -2.87 12.03
N ALA A 135 1.26 -3.79 12.71
CA ALA A 135 0.60 -4.85 13.45
C ALA A 135 -0.27 -4.32 14.60
N ASP A 136 0.20 -3.29 15.32
CA ASP A 136 -0.57 -2.62 16.39
C ASP A 136 -1.83 -1.95 15.83
N CYS A 137 -1.76 -1.34 14.64
CA CYS A 137 -2.93 -0.80 13.95
C CYS A 137 -3.97 -1.90 13.70
N PHE A 138 -3.59 -3.04 13.16
CA PHE A 138 -4.50 -4.16 12.92
C PHE A 138 -5.05 -4.75 14.23
N ALA A 139 -4.23 -4.86 15.27
CA ALA A 139 -4.66 -5.33 16.58
C ALA A 139 -5.73 -4.38 17.18
N ASN A 140 -5.50 -3.08 17.12
CA ASN A 140 -6.46 -2.08 17.57
C ASN A 140 -7.77 -2.16 16.79
N GLU A 141 -7.71 -2.25 15.47
CA GLU A 141 -8.90 -2.39 14.63
C GLU A 141 -9.69 -3.67 14.95
N SER A 142 -9.01 -4.78 15.23
CA SER A 142 -9.66 -6.05 15.61
C SER A 142 -10.45 -5.94 16.92
N LEU A 143 -10.07 -5.00 17.78
CA LEU A 143 -10.77 -4.65 19.03
C LEU A 143 -11.85 -3.58 18.82
N GLY A 144 -12.10 -3.13 17.58
CA GLY A 144 -13.04 -2.07 17.26
C GLY A 144 -12.54 -0.66 17.54
N LEU A 145 -11.26 -0.50 17.89
CA LEU A 145 -10.64 0.82 18.10
C LEU A 145 -10.41 1.51 16.75
N PRO A 146 -10.41 2.85 16.72
CA PRO A 146 -10.16 3.61 15.51
C PRO A 146 -8.78 3.33 14.92
N SER A 147 -8.68 3.19 13.59
CA SER A 147 -7.41 3.23 12.87
C SER A 147 -6.83 4.66 12.89
N PRO A 148 -5.54 4.84 12.55
CA PRO A 148 -4.96 6.18 12.43
C PRO A 148 -5.76 7.13 11.53
N ARG A 149 -6.38 6.62 10.46
CA ARG A 149 -7.23 7.40 9.56
C ARG A 149 -8.60 7.74 10.13
N GLU A 150 -9.03 7.03 11.15
CA GLU A 150 -10.30 7.22 11.87
C GLU A 150 -10.14 8.07 13.13
N ALA A 151 -8.95 8.59 13.40
CA ALA A 151 -8.65 9.31 14.65
C ALA A 151 -9.34 10.67 14.78
N SER A 152 -9.95 11.22 13.73
CA SER A 152 -10.69 12.48 13.75
C SER A 152 -12.18 12.28 13.52
N ALA A 153 -13.00 13.23 13.98
CA ALA A 153 -14.46 13.22 13.79
C ALA A 153 -14.86 13.15 12.30
N THR A 154 -14.07 13.77 11.42
CA THR A 154 -14.27 13.69 9.97
C THR A 154 -13.67 12.42 9.37
N GLY A 155 -12.48 12.01 9.78
CA GLY A 155 -11.80 10.82 9.23
C GLY A 155 -12.59 9.55 9.46
N LEU A 156 -13.17 9.38 10.64
CA LEU A 156 -13.91 8.18 11.01
C LEU A 156 -15.02 7.82 10.02
N PRO A 157 -16.04 8.66 9.75
CA PRO A 157 -17.12 8.26 8.86
C PRO A 157 -16.68 8.09 7.40
N TYR A 158 -15.73 8.89 6.93
CA TYR A 158 -15.18 8.76 5.58
C TYR A 158 -14.44 7.43 5.40
N TYR A 159 -13.53 7.11 6.31
CA TYR A 159 -12.73 5.89 6.17
C TYR A 159 -13.57 4.62 6.41
N ARG A 160 -14.56 4.66 7.33
CA ARG A 160 -15.53 3.56 7.51
C ARG A 160 -16.37 3.33 6.25
N LEU A 161 -16.76 4.39 5.55
CA LEU A 161 -17.48 4.26 4.28
C LEU A 161 -16.58 3.67 3.19
N ASN A 162 -15.31 4.10 3.10
CA ASN A 162 -14.32 3.51 2.21
C ASN A 162 -14.18 2.00 2.47
N LYS A 163 -13.95 1.59 3.72
CA LYS A 163 -13.84 0.18 4.13
C LYS A 163 -15.07 -0.65 3.71
N LEU A 164 -16.27 -0.09 3.79
CA LEU A 164 -17.50 -0.76 3.33
C LEU A 164 -17.52 -0.95 1.80
N ILE A 165 -17.15 0.08 1.03
CA ILE A 165 -17.15 0.04 -0.44
C ILE A 165 -16.09 -0.93 -0.95
N THR A 166 -14.93 -0.98 -0.30
CA THR A 166 -13.77 -1.79 -0.72
C THR A 166 -13.73 -3.17 -0.07
N GLU A 167 -14.78 -3.52 0.71
CA GLU A 167 -14.91 -4.81 1.42
C GLU A 167 -13.75 -5.11 2.37
N TYR A 168 -13.13 -4.07 2.94
CA TYR A 168 -11.98 -4.24 3.82
C TYR A 168 -12.26 -5.18 4.99
N ALA A 169 -11.29 -6.02 5.30
CA ALA A 169 -11.24 -6.82 6.52
C ALA A 169 -9.85 -6.75 7.14
N VAL A 170 -9.80 -6.76 8.45
CA VAL A 170 -8.52 -6.77 9.20
C VAL A 170 -7.74 -8.04 8.83
N PRO A 171 -6.45 -7.94 8.50
CA PRO A 171 -5.60 -9.11 8.25
C PRO A 171 -5.60 -10.10 9.41
N PRO A 172 -5.48 -11.42 9.14
CA PRO A 172 -5.44 -12.43 10.19
C PRO A 172 -4.25 -12.24 11.14
N LEU A 173 -4.48 -11.79 12.37
CA LEU A 173 -3.43 -11.41 13.32
C LEU A 173 -2.47 -12.56 13.65
N ASN A 174 -2.96 -13.81 13.66
CA ASN A 174 -2.14 -14.99 13.93
C ASN A 174 -1.13 -15.33 12.81
N ARG A 175 -1.28 -14.71 11.64
CA ARG A 175 -0.35 -14.85 10.51
C ARG A 175 0.69 -13.74 10.44
N LEU A 176 0.56 -12.71 11.26
CA LEU A 176 1.52 -11.60 11.29
C LEU A 176 2.88 -12.04 11.83
N ARG A 177 3.93 -11.51 11.21
CA ARG A 177 5.32 -11.64 11.63
C ARG A 177 5.95 -10.25 11.62
N ILE A 178 6.69 -9.92 12.67
CA ILE A 178 7.23 -8.58 12.86
C ILE A 178 8.60 -8.45 12.21
N LEU A 179 8.76 -7.41 11.40
CA LEU A 179 10.02 -7.06 10.71
C LEU A 179 11.03 -6.41 11.65
N ASN A 180 10.56 -5.78 12.73
CA ASN A 180 11.41 -5.01 13.62
C ASN A 180 12.40 -5.88 14.40
N THR A 181 13.67 -5.52 14.33
CA THR A 181 14.71 -5.95 15.28
C THR A 181 15.15 -4.80 16.19
N SER A 182 14.67 -3.57 15.92
CA SER A 182 14.85 -2.36 16.72
C SER A 182 13.58 -1.49 16.68
N HIS A 183 13.45 -0.54 17.60
CA HIS A 183 12.28 0.33 17.68
C HIS A 183 12.32 1.53 16.72
N GLY A 184 13.48 1.82 16.13
CA GLY A 184 13.69 3.06 15.37
C GLY A 184 13.77 4.30 16.26
N ASP A 185 13.97 5.45 15.63
CA ASP A 185 14.05 6.77 16.30
C ASP A 185 12.91 7.66 15.76
N ASP A 186 11.93 7.94 16.62
CA ASP A 186 10.72 8.69 16.24
C ASP A 186 10.98 10.17 15.94
N GLU A 187 12.12 10.70 16.33
CA GLU A 187 12.51 12.08 16.04
C GLU A 187 12.98 12.21 14.58
N GLN A 188 13.51 11.13 14.01
CA GLN A 188 13.92 11.12 12.60
C GLN A 188 12.73 10.90 11.67
N PRO A 189 12.74 11.47 10.45
CA PRO A 189 11.72 11.16 9.44
C PRO A 189 11.68 9.68 9.08
N ILE A 190 12.84 9.04 8.97
CA ILE A 190 13.01 7.63 8.61
C ILE A 190 13.98 6.98 9.59
N SER A 191 13.68 5.77 10.04
CA SER A 191 14.52 4.98 10.93
C SER A 191 14.76 3.58 10.42
N PRO A 192 15.97 3.03 10.56
CA PRO A 192 16.22 1.61 10.34
C PRO A 192 15.57 0.79 11.46
N ILE A 193 14.79 -0.23 11.10
CA ILE A 193 14.11 -1.11 12.06
C ILE A 193 14.55 -2.57 11.94
N GLY A 194 15.28 -2.95 10.90
CA GLY A 194 15.73 -4.33 10.72
C GLY A 194 16.34 -4.60 9.37
N ALA A 195 16.38 -5.89 9.02
CA ALA A 195 16.76 -6.37 7.71
C ALA A 195 15.86 -7.53 7.28
N PHE A 196 15.64 -7.67 5.97
CA PHE A 196 14.86 -8.74 5.38
C PHE A 196 15.63 -9.41 4.24
N LEU A 197 15.55 -10.74 4.14
CA LEU A 197 16.25 -11.52 3.12
C LEU A 197 15.23 -12.18 2.20
N PHE A 198 15.48 -12.07 0.89
CA PHE A 198 14.70 -12.81 -0.10
C PHE A 198 15.61 -13.20 -1.28
N GLY A 199 15.73 -14.51 -1.55
CA GLY A 199 16.66 -15.02 -2.55
C GLY A 199 18.10 -14.64 -2.19
N ASP A 200 18.79 -14.01 -3.13
CA ASP A 200 20.16 -13.46 -2.97
C ASP A 200 20.15 -11.97 -2.57
N MET A 201 18.99 -11.37 -2.35
CA MET A 201 18.83 -9.97 -1.97
C MET A 201 18.77 -9.79 -0.45
N ARG A 202 19.36 -8.68 0.02
CA ARG A 202 19.32 -8.24 1.42
C ARG A 202 18.81 -6.81 1.50
N PHE A 203 17.62 -6.66 2.06
CA PHE A 203 17.00 -5.37 2.26
C PHE A 203 17.27 -4.82 3.65
N ASN A 204 17.72 -3.57 3.74
CA ASN A 204 17.55 -2.77 4.93
C ASN A 204 16.07 -2.42 5.06
N VAL A 205 15.48 -2.69 6.22
CA VAL A 205 14.09 -2.37 6.51
C VAL A 205 14.07 -1.03 7.21
N LEU A 206 13.50 -0.03 6.55
CA LEU A 206 13.35 1.32 7.07
C LEU A 206 11.88 1.57 7.39
N GLN A 207 11.62 2.40 8.40
CA GLN A 207 10.27 2.82 8.77
C GLN A 207 10.13 4.32 8.64
N GLY A 208 9.10 4.77 7.93
CA GLY A 208 8.61 6.13 7.98
C GLY A 208 7.88 6.38 9.31
N ASN A 209 8.27 7.44 10.03
CA ASN A 209 7.80 7.67 11.39
C ASN A 209 6.52 8.52 11.45
N GLY A 210 5.48 8.07 10.81
CA GLY A 210 4.20 8.75 10.69
C GLY A 210 4.18 9.66 9.46
N GLY A 211 3.27 10.30 9.03
CA GLY A 211 3.18 11.08 7.81
C GLY A 211 2.04 10.54 6.98
N HIS A 212 2.27 9.59 6.11
CA HIS A 212 1.18 8.91 5.41
C HIS A 212 0.33 8.14 6.42
N VAL A 213 0.90 7.10 7.02
CA VAL A 213 0.35 6.41 8.20
C VAL A 213 1.48 5.97 9.15
N PRO A 214 1.21 5.71 10.43
CA PRO A 214 2.22 5.19 11.35
C PRO A 214 2.70 3.79 10.94
N GLY A 215 4.03 3.61 10.92
CA GLY A 215 4.63 2.29 10.71
C GLY A 215 4.85 1.90 9.25
N GLU A 216 4.72 2.84 8.33
CA GLU A 216 5.02 2.60 6.93
C GLU A 216 6.46 2.11 6.74
N THR A 217 6.61 1.08 5.92
CA THR A 217 7.85 0.33 5.79
C THR A 217 8.39 0.40 4.37
N MET A 218 9.69 0.65 4.25
CA MET A 218 10.43 0.60 3.01
C MET A 218 11.46 -0.53 3.05
N LEU A 219 11.69 -1.17 1.91
CA LEU A 219 12.76 -2.15 1.72
C LEU A 219 13.80 -1.57 0.77
N ILE A 220 15.04 -1.44 1.21
CA ILE A 220 16.14 -0.87 0.41
C ILE A 220 17.27 -1.88 0.31
N ASP A 221 17.55 -2.36 -0.90
CA ASP A 221 18.76 -3.12 -1.21
C ASP A 221 19.82 -2.19 -1.83
N PRO A 222 20.85 -1.80 -1.08
CA PRO A 222 21.88 -0.89 -1.58
C PRO A 222 22.87 -1.56 -2.55
N VAL A 223 22.96 -2.90 -2.55
CA VAL A 223 23.86 -3.65 -3.42
C VAL A 223 23.31 -3.66 -4.85
N HIS A 224 22.04 -4.05 -4.99
CA HIS A 224 21.38 -4.13 -6.29
C HIS A 224 20.67 -2.80 -6.67
N ARG A 225 20.69 -1.80 -5.77
CA ARG A 225 20.03 -0.49 -5.94
C ARG A 225 18.54 -0.64 -6.24
N VAL A 226 17.85 -1.39 -5.41
CA VAL A 226 16.40 -1.62 -5.49
C VAL A 226 15.73 -1.06 -4.24
N ALA A 227 14.60 -0.38 -4.43
CA ALA A 227 13.82 0.21 -3.35
C ALA A 227 12.32 -0.08 -3.53
N PHE A 228 11.67 -0.61 -2.49
CA PHE A 228 10.22 -0.69 -2.36
C PHE A 228 9.81 0.35 -1.32
N THR A 229 8.98 1.31 -1.70
CA THR A 229 8.77 2.53 -0.90
C THR A 229 7.40 2.63 -0.26
N GLY A 230 6.48 1.71 -0.56
CA GLY A 230 5.08 1.92 -0.18
C GLY A 230 4.60 3.29 -0.67
N ASP A 231 3.84 3.98 0.16
CA ASP A 231 3.29 5.30 -0.16
C ASP A 231 4.17 6.46 0.35
N ASP A 232 5.30 6.17 1.02
CA ASP A 232 6.32 7.19 1.31
C ASP A 232 6.92 7.80 0.02
N TYR A 233 6.78 7.10 -1.11
CA TYR A 233 6.98 7.65 -2.46
C TYR A 233 6.00 6.98 -3.45
N ILE A 234 5.23 7.80 -4.16
CA ILE A 234 4.35 7.38 -5.26
C ILE A 234 4.83 8.00 -6.58
N ASN A 235 4.47 7.38 -7.72
CA ASN A 235 4.83 7.87 -9.05
C ASN A 235 3.60 8.30 -9.89
N PRO A 236 3.01 9.47 -9.63
CA PRO A 236 1.78 9.91 -10.31
C PRO A 236 1.93 10.07 -11.83
N HIS A 237 3.16 10.38 -12.27
CA HIS A 237 3.41 10.62 -13.70
C HIS A 237 3.24 9.36 -14.54
N ASN A 238 3.54 8.19 -13.99
CA ASN A 238 3.45 6.91 -14.69
C ASN A 238 2.26 6.04 -14.21
N MET A 239 1.26 6.61 -13.62
CA MET A 239 -0.01 5.94 -13.35
C MET A 239 -0.75 5.65 -14.67
N THR A 240 -1.46 4.52 -14.72
CA THR A 240 -2.40 4.21 -15.80
C THR A 240 -3.57 5.21 -15.81
N PRO A 241 -4.30 5.37 -16.93
CA PRO A 241 -5.47 6.25 -16.95
C PRO A 241 -6.50 5.95 -15.85
N PRO A 242 -6.88 4.67 -15.59
CA PRO A 242 -7.76 4.36 -14.47
C PRO A 242 -7.18 4.75 -13.10
N GLN A 243 -5.89 4.48 -12.85
CA GLN A 243 -5.25 4.91 -11.59
C GLN A 243 -5.29 6.42 -11.40
N LYS A 244 -5.03 7.20 -12.45
CA LYS A 244 -5.13 8.67 -12.38
C LYS A 244 -6.54 9.16 -12.10
N GLU A 245 -7.55 8.48 -12.62
CA GLU A 245 -8.95 8.79 -12.32
C GLU A 245 -9.30 8.46 -10.87
N PHE A 246 -8.90 7.28 -10.40
CA PHE A 246 -9.05 6.86 -9.01
C PHE A 246 -8.36 7.82 -8.03
N ASP A 247 -7.11 8.19 -8.29
CA ASP A 247 -6.30 9.10 -7.46
C ASP A 247 -7.00 10.46 -7.24
N ARG A 248 -7.74 10.96 -8.23
CA ARG A 248 -8.55 12.17 -8.09
C ARG A 248 -9.76 12.01 -7.16
N LEU A 249 -10.22 10.77 -6.95
CA LEU A 249 -11.36 10.46 -6.09
C LEU A 249 -10.92 10.16 -4.64
N ALA A 250 -9.70 9.65 -4.45
CA ALA A 250 -9.19 9.22 -3.15
C ALA A 250 -9.32 10.27 -2.02
N PRO A 251 -9.02 11.58 -2.21
CA PRO A 251 -9.17 12.58 -1.17
C PRO A 251 -10.60 12.74 -0.63
N TYR A 252 -11.61 12.44 -1.46
CA TYR A 252 -13.03 12.51 -1.06
C TYR A 252 -13.50 11.29 -0.28
N LEU A 253 -12.69 10.24 -0.23
CA LEU A 253 -12.96 9.01 0.52
C LEU A 253 -12.21 8.95 1.83
N ALA A 254 -10.96 9.41 1.82
CA ALA A 254 -10.11 9.39 2.99
C ALA A 254 -10.08 10.72 3.74
N ARG A 255 -10.74 11.78 3.23
CA ARG A 255 -10.68 13.17 3.67
C ARG A 255 -9.27 13.78 3.56
N SER A 256 -8.25 12.99 3.83
CA SER A 256 -6.85 13.31 3.63
C SER A 256 -6.10 12.04 3.23
N VAL A 257 -5.17 12.13 2.31
CA VAL A 257 -4.31 11.01 1.91
C VAL A 257 -3.16 10.79 2.90
N ASN A 258 -2.87 11.77 3.76
CA ASN A 258 -1.85 11.69 4.81
C ASN A 258 -2.45 11.98 6.18
N VAL A 259 -2.02 11.24 7.19
CA VAL A 259 -2.39 11.49 8.59
C VAL A 259 -1.71 12.77 9.10
N ASP A 260 -0.45 13.00 8.69
CA ASP A 260 0.35 14.20 8.99
C ASP A 260 1.11 14.64 7.74
N SER A 261 0.57 15.60 7.00
CA SER A 261 1.18 16.06 5.75
C SER A 261 2.54 16.76 5.91
N PRO A 262 2.80 17.61 6.91
CA PRO A 262 4.14 18.13 7.18
C PRO A 262 5.18 17.04 7.40
N ARG A 263 4.85 16.03 8.18
CA ARG A 263 5.71 14.88 8.45
C ARG A 263 5.92 14.03 7.20
N TYR A 264 4.89 13.77 6.43
CA TYR A 264 4.99 13.09 5.14
C TYR A 264 5.99 13.80 4.20
N HIS A 265 5.93 15.13 4.09
CA HIS A 265 6.88 15.88 3.27
C HIS A 265 8.32 15.78 3.79
N ALA A 266 8.53 15.66 5.09
CA ALA A 266 9.86 15.42 5.65
C ALA A 266 10.39 14.03 5.28
N ILE A 267 9.52 13.01 5.38
CA ILE A 267 9.83 11.63 4.97
C ILE A 267 10.14 11.58 3.48
N LEU A 268 9.28 12.13 2.62
CA LEU A 268 9.49 12.16 1.17
C LEU A 268 10.83 12.81 0.80
N ARG A 269 11.21 13.94 1.43
CA ARG A 269 12.52 14.56 1.21
C ARG A 269 13.67 13.64 1.61
N ALA A 270 13.55 12.92 2.72
CA ALA A 270 14.56 11.98 3.17
C ALA A 270 14.68 10.77 2.22
N VAL A 271 13.56 10.24 1.74
CA VAL A 271 13.51 9.17 0.70
C VAL A 271 14.22 9.64 -0.57
N LEU A 272 13.86 10.82 -1.08
CA LEU A 272 14.47 11.37 -2.28
C LEU A 272 15.98 11.59 -2.11
N ALA A 273 16.41 12.18 -0.99
CA ALA A 273 17.85 12.36 -0.69
C ALA A 273 18.62 11.04 -0.61
N MET A 274 17.94 9.95 -0.22
CA MET A 274 18.54 8.62 -0.17
C MET A 274 18.66 7.99 -1.56
N LEU A 275 17.69 8.18 -2.45
CA LEU A 275 17.53 7.41 -3.69
C LEU A 275 17.94 8.18 -4.95
N ASP A 276 17.71 9.52 -4.99
CA ASP A 276 17.95 10.34 -6.18
C ASP A 276 19.43 10.38 -6.60
N GLY A 277 19.64 10.37 -7.91
CA GLY A 277 20.98 10.45 -8.52
C GLY A 277 21.84 9.20 -8.29
N LYS A 278 21.35 8.18 -7.56
CA LYS A 278 22.12 6.99 -7.22
C LYS A 278 21.77 5.76 -8.07
N GLY A 279 20.87 5.94 -9.05
CA GLY A 279 20.49 4.90 -9.99
C GLY A 279 19.62 3.78 -9.39
N TYR A 280 18.89 4.07 -8.32
CA TYR A 280 17.94 3.11 -7.75
C TYR A 280 16.77 2.85 -8.67
N LEU A 281 16.40 1.59 -8.77
CA LEU A 281 15.13 1.14 -9.33
C LEU A 281 14.09 1.15 -8.21
N ILE A 282 13.09 2.00 -8.33
CA ILE A 282 12.10 2.25 -7.29
C ILE A 282 10.77 1.62 -7.67
N PHE A 283 10.21 0.83 -6.76
CA PHE A 283 8.90 0.20 -6.81
C PHE A 283 7.98 0.95 -5.83
N PRO A 284 7.20 1.92 -6.32
CA PRO A 284 6.31 2.72 -5.47
C PRO A 284 5.03 1.98 -5.12
N GLY A 285 4.33 2.43 -4.06
CA GLY A 285 3.00 1.91 -3.73
C GLY A 285 1.97 2.18 -4.83
N HIS A 286 2.09 3.30 -5.55
CA HIS A 286 1.22 3.66 -6.68
C HIS A 286 2.02 4.19 -7.86
N GLY A 287 1.55 3.84 -9.08
CA GLY A 287 2.19 4.21 -10.35
C GLY A 287 3.38 3.32 -10.72
N GLY A 288 3.86 3.43 -11.95
CA GLY A 288 4.85 2.52 -12.52
C GLY A 288 6.23 2.61 -11.88
N VAL A 289 6.97 1.53 -11.99
CA VAL A 289 8.38 1.45 -11.59
C VAL A 289 9.20 2.55 -12.27
N VAL A 290 10.14 3.14 -11.56
CA VAL A 290 10.97 4.23 -12.06
C VAL A 290 12.43 4.05 -11.66
N GLN A 291 13.34 4.37 -12.59
CA GLN A 291 14.76 4.50 -12.30
C GLN A 291 15.14 5.98 -12.25
N ARG A 292 15.63 6.43 -11.11
CA ARG A 292 16.01 7.81 -10.90
C ARG A 292 17.53 7.96 -11.05
N THR A 293 17.96 8.44 -12.21
CA THR A 293 19.37 8.63 -12.57
C THR A 293 19.85 10.06 -12.33
N GLU A 294 18.93 11.03 -12.20
CA GLU A 294 19.24 12.45 -11.97
C GLU A 294 18.49 12.94 -10.72
N ALA A 295 19.15 13.80 -9.93
CA ALA A 295 18.49 14.55 -8.86
C ALA A 295 17.60 15.66 -9.47
N MET A 296 16.37 15.77 -8.97
CA MET A 296 15.49 16.88 -9.32
C MET A 296 15.89 18.15 -8.60
#